data_f862ac56707d59eadb65032ba1a50873
#
_entry.id   f862ac56707d59eadb65032ba1a50873
#
_cell.length_a   1.000
_cell.length_b   1.000
_cell.length_c   1.000
_cell.angle_alpha   90.00
_cell.angle_beta   90.00
_cell.angle_gamma   90.00
#
_symmetry.space_group_name_H-M   'P 1'
#
loop_
_entity.id
_entity.type
_entity.pdbx_description
1 polymer ?
#
loop_
_entity_poly.entity_id
_entity_poly.type
_entity_poly.pdbx_seq_one_letter_code
_entity_poly.pdbx_strand_id
1 'polypeptide(L)'
;YRRQRQMCIRDRIEMILDGGSVDIGVESTILDMTVTPPMILRPGAITKEMLSEVIGEVAVDETLISENSTKAPKAPGMKYRHYAPKAEMIIVDGEPEEAVRAIKQIAYEQVRLGYKVGIIASNESVDQYTTGVVKCIGSRVNEKTVARNLYKVLREFDEEEVDYIYSEAFPEAGIGTAIMNRLGKAAGHHVLQASEITKLQDYRRIVFVSNSANCRAPIAAAILKKQPLFQEYEVCARGLVVLFPEPLNPRAEELLARHHIETEGYETVALSEEEFGEDTLVLACLLYTSPSPRDC
;
A
#
# COMPACT_ATOMS: atom_id res chain seq x y z
N TYR A 1 12.79 -22.29 1.17
CA TYR A 1 12.39 -23.42 0.31
C TYR A 1 11.46 -24.41 1.02
N ARG A 2 11.74 -24.77 2.28
CA ARG A 2 10.93 -25.69 3.07
C ARG A 2 9.56 -25.16 3.46
N ARG A 3 9.48 -23.90 3.93
CA ARG A 3 8.21 -23.30 4.37
C ARG A 3 7.21 -23.06 3.22
N GLN A 4 7.69 -22.76 2.02
CA GLN A 4 6.86 -22.70 0.83
C GLN A 4 6.18 -24.03 0.53
N ARG A 5 6.93 -25.11 0.59
CA ARG A 5 6.38 -26.46 0.38
C ARG A 5 5.37 -26.84 1.45
N GLN A 6 5.61 -26.46 2.71
CA GLN A 6 4.64 -26.66 3.77
C GLN A 6 3.32 -25.93 3.54
N MET A 7 3.33 -24.71 3.00
CA MET A 7 2.11 -23.95 2.74
C MET A 7 1.29 -24.52 1.56
N CYS A 8 1.98 -24.90 0.47
CA CYS A 8 1.31 -25.27 -0.77
C CYS A 8 1.00 -26.78 -0.89
N ILE A 9 1.65 -27.62 -0.09
CA ILE A 9 1.58 -29.07 -0.26
C ILE A 9 1.48 -29.86 1.06
N ARG A 10 1.32 -29.18 2.20
CA ARG A 10 1.26 -29.82 3.52
C ARG A 10 0.25 -30.96 3.60
N ASP A 11 -0.87 -30.81 2.93
CA ASP A 11 -1.95 -31.77 2.82
C ASP A 11 -1.76 -32.80 1.69
N ARG A 12 -0.69 -32.67 0.90
CA ARG A 12 -0.40 -33.50 -0.27
C ARG A 12 0.86 -34.33 -0.14
N ILE A 13 1.52 -34.26 1.02
CA ILE A 13 2.72 -35.06 1.31
C ILE A 13 2.59 -35.76 2.65
N GLU A 14 3.08 -37.01 2.70
CA GLU A 14 2.89 -37.93 3.83
C GLU A 14 3.77 -37.56 5.03
N MET A 15 4.94 -36.96 4.79
CA MET A 15 5.90 -36.62 5.84
C MET A 15 6.72 -35.36 5.54
N ILE A 16 6.93 -34.54 6.56
CA ILE A 16 7.80 -33.36 6.50
C ILE A 16 8.86 -33.49 7.60
N LEU A 17 10.15 -33.49 7.21
CA LEU A 17 11.25 -33.36 8.15
C LEU A 17 11.53 -31.87 8.38
N ASP A 18 11.20 -31.38 9.57
CA ASP A 18 11.45 -29.99 9.96
C ASP A 18 12.81 -29.89 10.66
N GLY A 19 13.77 -29.20 10.02
CA GLY A 19 15.10 -28.92 10.54
C GLY A 19 15.17 -27.69 11.46
N GLY A 20 14.04 -27.13 11.86
CA GLY A 20 13.96 -25.96 12.71
C GLY A 20 14.08 -24.61 11.96
N SER A 21 14.27 -23.52 12.72
CA SER A 21 14.40 -22.18 12.17
C SER A 21 15.74 -21.98 11.46
N VAL A 22 15.72 -21.19 10.37
CA VAL A 22 16.94 -20.80 9.65
C VAL A 22 17.38 -19.40 10.10
N ASP A 23 18.69 -19.13 10.04
CA ASP A 23 19.23 -17.81 10.42
C ASP A 23 18.84 -16.71 9.44
N ILE A 24 18.69 -17.06 8.16
CA ILE A 24 18.28 -16.17 7.08
C ILE A 24 16.91 -16.62 6.56
N GLY A 25 15.88 -15.81 6.80
CA GLY A 25 14.50 -16.12 6.45
C GLY A 25 14.08 -15.69 5.06
N VAL A 26 14.94 -15.01 4.29
CA VAL A 26 14.68 -14.62 2.90
C VAL A 26 15.34 -15.59 1.92
N GLU A 27 14.85 -15.64 0.67
CA GLU A 27 15.44 -16.50 -0.34
C GLU A 27 16.83 -16.02 -0.77
N SER A 28 17.58 -16.92 -1.39
CA SER A 28 18.92 -16.63 -1.92
C SER A 28 18.90 -15.56 -3.01
N THR A 29 19.96 -14.76 -3.07
CA THR A 29 20.24 -13.85 -4.19
C THR A 29 20.40 -14.63 -5.48
N ILE A 30 19.81 -14.14 -6.58
CA ILE A 30 20.02 -14.68 -7.92
C ILE A 30 20.77 -13.63 -8.72
N LEU A 31 21.95 -14.04 -9.23
CA LEU A 31 22.83 -13.20 -10.06
C LEU A 31 22.91 -13.79 -11.45
N ASP A 32 22.66 -12.96 -12.47
CA ASP A 32 22.92 -13.28 -13.87
C ASP A 32 24.36 -12.87 -14.23
N MET A 33 25.19 -13.88 -14.46
CA MET A 33 26.59 -13.71 -14.83
C MET A 33 26.79 -13.70 -16.37
N THR A 34 25.71 -13.82 -17.15
CA THR A 34 25.78 -13.85 -18.61
C THR A 34 25.79 -12.46 -19.26
N VAL A 35 25.55 -11.43 -18.45
CA VAL A 35 25.52 -10.01 -18.86
C VAL A 35 26.67 -9.23 -18.21
N THR A 36 27.02 -8.10 -18.81
CA THR A 36 28.08 -7.21 -18.28
C THR A 36 27.48 -5.80 -18.12
N PRO A 37 27.52 -5.21 -16.90
CA PRO A 37 27.93 -5.84 -15.64
C PRO A 37 26.97 -6.98 -15.23
N PRO A 38 27.42 -7.92 -14.35
CA PRO A 38 26.57 -8.93 -13.75
C PRO A 38 25.33 -8.31 -13.09
N MET A 39 24.17 -8.97 -13.20
CA MET A 39 22.88 -8.35 -12.82
C MET A 39 22.13 -9.16 -11.75
N ILE A 40 21.73 -8.49 -10.68
CA ILE A 40 20.88 -9.11 -9.64
C ILE A 40 19.46 -9.21 -10.19
N LEU A 41 18.96 -10.45 -10.31
CA LEU A 41 17.59 -10.77 -10.72
C LEU A 41 16.65 -10.96 -9.51
N ARG A 42 17.18 -11.27 -8.35
CA ARG A 42 16.44 -11.37 -7.08
C ARG A 42 17.33 -11.00 -5.91
N PRO A 43 16.97 -9.99 -5.12
CA PRO A 43 17.72 -9.64 -3.92
C PRO A 43 17.51 -10.70 -2.82
N GLY A 44 18.55 -10.96 -2.06
CA GLY A 44 18.57 -11.90 -0.94
C GLY A 44 19.60 -11.47 0.12
N ALA A 45 20.06 -12.40 0.92
CA ALA A 45 20.99 -12.12 2.00
C ALA A 45 22.40 -11.71 1.52
N ILE A 46 22.81 -12.15 0.34
CA ILE A 46 24.03 -11.66 -0.31
C ILE A 46 23.64 -10.38 -1.04
N THR A 47 24.17 -9.25 -0.55
CA THR A 47 23.77 -7.91 -1.01
C THR A 47 24.58 -7.48 -2.24
N LYS A 48 24.14 -6.39 -2.87
CA LYS A 48 24.85 -5.78 -4.00
C LYS A 48 26.27 -5.37 -3.60
N GLU A 49 26.41 -4.78 -2.42
CA GLU A 49 27.68 -4.31 -1.88
C GLU A 49 28.66 -5.47 -1.70
N MET A 50 28.21 -6.56 -1.08
CA MET A 50 29.03 -7.78 -0.90
C MET A 50 29.48 -8.38 -2.24
N LEU A 51 28.59 -8.37 -3.24
CA LEU A 51 28.95 -8.85 -4.57
C LEU A 51 29.96 -7.91 -5.22
N SER A 52 29.74 -6.60 -5.12
CA SER A 52 30.61 -5.60 -5.72
C SER A 52 32.04 -5.61 -5.16
N GLU A 53 32.20 -5.98 -3.88
CA GLU A 53 33.53 -6.17 -3.25
C GLU A 53 34.33 -7.31 -3.90
N VAL A 54 33.64 -8.32 -4.44
CA VAL A 54 34.30 -9.54 -4.98
C VAL A 54 34.44 -9.49 -6.50
N ILE A 55 33.41 -9.03 -7.21
CA ILE A 55 33.32 -9.11 -8.68
C ILE A 55 33.27 -7.74 -9.37
N GLY A 56 33.37 -6.65 -8.62
CA GLY A 56 33.31 -5.29 -9.16
C GLY A 56 31.87 -4.81 -9.38
N GLU A 57 31.63 -4.06 -10.43
CA GLU A 57 30.33 -3.46 -10.70
C GLU A 57 29.22 -4.51 -10.89
N VAL A 58 28.09 -4.31 -10.17
CA VAL A 58 26.89 -5.17 -10.24
C VAL A 58 25.67 -4.31 -10.48
N ALA A 59 24.91 -4.64 -11.52
CA ALA A 59 23.63 -4.01 -11.82
C ALA A 59 22.47 -4.67 -11.06
N VAL A 60 21.33 -3.98 -11.00
CA VAL A 60 20.07 -4.52 -10.50
C VAL A 60 19.06 -4.50 -11.65
N ASP A 61 18.28 -5.57 -11.80
CA ASP A 61 17.29 -5.65 -12.88
C ASP A 61 16.18 -4.62 -12.65
N GLU A 62 15.86 -3.85 -13.68
CA GLU A 62 14.84 -2.78 -13.64
C GLU A 62 13.45 -3.29 -13.25
N THR A 63 13.16 -4.58 -13.49
CA THR A 63 11.88 -5.20 -13.10
C THR A 63 11.72 -5.37 -11.60
N LEU A 64 12.79 -5.20 -10.84
CA LEU A 64 12.75 -5.17 -9.37
C LEU A 64 12.40 -3.78 -8.84
N ILE A 65 12.61 -2.74 -9.65
CA ILE A 65 12.46 -1.33 -9.27
C ILE A 65 11.13 -0.77 -9.80
N SER A 66 10.62 -1.24 -10.94
CA SER A 66 9.40 -0.72 -11.57
C SER A 66 8.35 -1.79 -11.81
N GLU A 67 7.12 -1.52 -11.37
CA GLU A 67 5.95 -2.40 -11.55
C GLU A 67 5.48 -2.50 -13.01
N ASN A 68 5.70 -1.46 -13.79
CA ASN A 68 5.21 -1.32 -15.18
C ASN A 68 6.12 -1.97 -16.21
N SER A 69 7.09 -2.79 -15.79
CA SER A 69 7.94 -3.49 -16.74
C SER A 69 7.14 -4.51 -17.54
N THR A 70 7.00 -4.29 -18.84
CA THR A 70 6.41 -5.24 -19.79
C THR A 70 7.34 -6.42 -20.11
N LYS A 71 8.58 -6.41 -19.59
CA LYS A 71 9.58 -7.46 -19.81
C LYS A 71 9.19 -8.75 -19.09
N ALA A 72 9.40 -9.88 -19.75
CA ALA A 72 9.19 -11.19 -19.14
C ALA A 72 10.18 -11.42 -17.99
N PRO A 73 9.74 -11.99 -16.86
CA PRO A 73 10.62 -12.26 -15.72
C PRO A 73 11.69 -13.28 -16.11
N LYS A 74 12.96 -12.96 -15.82
CA LYS A 74 14.10 -13.82 -16.12
C LYS A 74 14.35 -14.90 -15.05
N ALA A 75 13.78 -14.75 -13.87
CA ALA A 75 13.98 -15.70 -12.78
C ALA A 75 12.64 -16.05 -12.06
N PRO A 76 12.54 -17.25 -11.45
CA PRO A 76 11.40 -17.63 -10.65
C PRO A 76 11.15 -16.69 -9.47
N GLY A 77 9.90 -16.34 -9.22
CA GLY A 77 9.50 -15.48 -8.09
C GLY A 77 9.59 -13.98 -8.36
N MET A 78 9.84 -13.54 -9.60
CA MET A 78 9.86 -12.11 -9.95
C MET A 78 8.46 -11.52 -10.21
N LYS A 79 7.52 -12.28 -10.78
CA LYS A 79 6.27 -11.74 -11.36
C LYS A 79 4.99 -11.99 -10.57
N TYR A 80 4.97 -12.95 -9.66
CA TYR A 80 3.71 -13.31 -8.98
C TYR A 80 3.70 -12.87 -7.53
N ARG A 81 2.49 -12.57 -7.01
CA ARG A 81 2.25 -12.48 -5.58
C ARG A 81 2.69 -13.80 -4.93
N HIS A 82 3.82 -13.79 -4.28
CA HIS A 82 4.31 -14.91 -3.50
C HIS A 82 4.22 -14.56 -2.03
N TYR A 83 3.63 -15.47 -1.23
CA TYR A 83 3.48 -15.30 0.22
C TYR A 83 2.56 -14.16 0.66
N ALA A 84 1.72 -13.65 -0.23
CA ALA A 84 0.70 -12.69 0.16
C ALA A 84 -0.20 -13.31 1.23
N PRO A 85 -0.44 -12.62 2.34
CA PRO A 85 -1.45 -13.01 3.30
C PRO A 85 -2.83 -13.00 2.66
N LYS A 86 -3.81 -13.63 3.31
CA LYS A 86 -5.22 -13.58 2.88
C LYS A 86 -5.79 -12.18 3.03
N ALA A 87 -5.36 -11.48 4.08
CA ALA A 87 -5.73 -10.10 4.36
C ALA A 87 -5.15 -9.12 3.33
N GLU A 88 -5.81 -8.00 3.14
CA GLU A 88 -5.25 -6.88 2.38
C GLU A 88 -4.09 -6.28 3.17
N MET A 89 -2.91 -6.23 2.55
CA MET A 89 -1.71 -5.72 3.19
C MET A 89 -1.28 -4.40 2.55
N ILE A 90 -0.92 -3.45 3.41
CA ILE A 90 -0.51 -2.09 3.02
C ILE A 90 0.77 -1.74 3.77
N ILE A 91 1.76 -1.23 3.06
CA ILE A 91 3.00 -0.71 3.64
C ILE A 91 2.84 0.79 3.85
N VAL A 92 3.19 1.27 5.03
CA VAL A 92 3.22 2.71 5.33
C VAL A 92 4.67 3.15 5.35
N ASP A 93 5.04 3.96 4.36
CA ASP A 93 6.39 4.47 4.15
C ASP A 93 6.52 5.90 4.65
N GLY A 94 7.71 6.27 5.13
CA GLY A 94 8.03 7.57 5.67
C GLY A 94 8.99 7.47 6.87
N GLU A 95 9.22 8.60 7.50
CA GLU A 95 10.01 8.64 8.73
C GLU A 95 9.37 7.75 9.81
N PRO A 96 10.15 6.97 10.58
CA PRO A 96 9.62 5.93 11.48
C PRO A 96 8.52 6.44 12.42
N GLU A 97 8.69 7.63 12.99
CA GLU A 97 7.70 8.22 13.91
C GLU A 97 6.42 8.64 13.18
N GLU A 98 6.52 9.09 11.93
CA GLU A 98 5.37 9.45 11.12
C GLU A 98 4.61 8.21 10.68
N ALA A 99 5.32 7.16 10.25
CA ALA A 99 4.73 5.88 9.89
C ALA A 99 3.96 5.26 11.06
N VAL A 100 4.53 5.29 12.27
CA VAL A 100 3.86 4.82 13.48
C VAL A 100 2.58 5.61 13.76
N ARG A 101 2.63 6.95 13.68
CA ARG A 101 1.44 7.81 13.88
C ARG A 101 0.35 7.49 12.86
N ALA A 102 0.73 7.40 11.59
CA ALA A 102 -0.18 7.09 10.49
C ALA A 102 -0.85 5.71 10.67
N ILE A 103 -0.06 4.67 10.96
CA ILE A 103 -0.59 3.31 11.20
C ILE A 103 -1.53 3.29 12.41
N LYS A 104 -1.18 3.95 13.51
CA LYS A 104 -2.05 4.02 14.70
C LYS A 104 -3.41 4.62 14.37
N GLN A 105 -3.41 5.68 13.59
CA GLN A 105 -4.65 6.34 13.19
C GLN A 105 -5.50 5.43 12.30
N ILE A 106 -4.91 4.91 11.21
CA ILE A 106 -5.66 4.03 10.30
C ILE A 106 -6.19 2.80 11.05
N ALA A 107 -5.35 2.18 11.88
CA ALA A 107 -5.75 1.00 12.66
C ALA A 107 -6.90 1.31 13.60
N TYR A 108 -6.86 2.45 14.31
CA TYR A 108 -7.94 2.89 15.19
C TYR A 108 -9.26 3.04 14.42
N GLU A 109 -9.23 3.73 13.27
CA GLU A 109 -10.41 3.94 12.44
C GLU A 109 -10.97 2.61 11.91
N GLN A 110 -10.12 1.73 11.39
CA GLN A 110 -10.56 0.43 10.86
C GLN A 110 -11.17 -0.45 11.95
N VAL A 111 -10.58 -0.49 13.15
CA VAL A 111 -11.13 -1.25 14.28
C VAL A 111 -12.46 -0.67 14.74
N ARG A 112 -12.62 0.66 14.77
CA ARG A 112 -13.89 1.34 15.08
C ARG A 112 -15.01 0.94 14.11
N LEU A 113 -14.65 0.59 12.88
CA LEU A 113 -15.59 0.15 11.84
C LEU A 113 -15.89 -1.35 11.89
N GLY A 114 -15.29 -2.07 12.84
CA GLY A 114 -15.51 -3.48 13.05
C GLY A 114 -14.56 -4.40 12.31
N TYR A 115 -13.53 -3.87 11.61
CA TYR A 115 -12.52 -4.68 10.96
C TYR A 115 -11.47 -5.19 11.95
N LYS A 116 -10.97 -6.39 11.73
CA LYS A 116 -9.87 -6.96 12.48
C LYS A 116 -8.55 -6.57 11.82
N VAL A 117 -7.76 -5.75 12.49
CA VAL A 117 -6.53 -5.16 11.95
C VAL A 117 -5.30 -5.84 12.52
N GLY A 118 -4.37 -6.23 11.65
CA GLY A 118 -3.03 -6.67 11.97
C GLY A 118 -2.01 -5.53 11.78
N ILE A 119 -1.00 -5.46 12.63
CA ILE A 119 0.10 -4.49 12.52
C ILE A 119 1.42 -5.23 12.59
N ILE A 120 2.26 -5.04 11.57
CA ILE A 120 3.65 -5.48 11.56
C ILE A 120 4.51 -4.34 12.08
N ALA A 121 5.05 -4.51 13.28
CA ALA A 121 5.84 -3.50 13.98
C ALA A 121 7.29 -3.95 14.15
N SER A 122 8.21 -2.99 14.24
CA SER A 122 9.60 -3.24 14.65
C SER A 122 9.70 -3.35 16.18
N ASN A 123 10.84 -3.84 16.70
CA ASN A 123 11.11 -3.85 18.13
C ASN A 123 11.04 -2.45 18.75
N GLU A 124 11.40 -1.45 17.96
CA GLU A 124 11.50 -0.05 18.36
C GLU A 124 10.13 0.65 18.47
N SER A 125 9.10 0.07 17.82
CA SER A 125 7.77 0.67 17.72
C SER A 125 6.64 -0.18 18.31
N VAL A 126 6.87 -1.46 18.56
CA VAL A 126 5.82 -2.42 18.95
C VAL A 126 5.00 -1.98 20.16
N ASP A 127 5.64 -1.39 21.17
CA ASP A 127 4.96 -0.92 22.40
C ASP A 127 4.14 0.35 22.17
N GLN A 128 4.27 1.01 21.05
CA GLN A 128 3.53 2.22 20.72
C GLN A 128 2.13 1.92 20.15
N TYR A 129 1.91 0.70 19.68
CA TYR A 129 0.62 0.28 19.12
C TYR A 129 -0.28 -0.30 20.20
N THR A 130 -1.44 0.30 20.39
CA THR A 130 -2.44 -0.09 21.40
C THR A 130 -3.71 -0.67 20.81
N THR A 131 -3.82 -0.69 19.48
CA THR A 131 -5.02 -1.11 18.75
C THR A 131 -4.65 -2.16 17.71
N GLY A 132 -5.50 -3.16 17.53
CA GLY A 132 -5.28 -4.25 16.56
C GLY A 132 -4.42 -5.39 17.13
N VAL A 133 -4.15 -6.37 16.26
CA VAL A 133 -3.26 -7.52 16.54
C VAL A 133 -1.84 -7.13 16.13
N VAL A 134 -0.99 -6.82 17.09
CA VAL A 134 0.38 -6.37 16.82
C VAL A 134 1.33 -7.54 16.83
N LYS A 135 2.13 -7.70 15.78
CA LYS A 135 3.19 -8.71 15.68
C LYS A 135 4.54 -8.03 15.46
N CYS A 136 5.49 -8.34 16.33
CA CYS A 136 6.85 -7.84 16.19
C CYS A 136 7.63 -8.66 15.16
N ILE A 137 8.16 -7.99 14.13
CA ILE A 137 8.92 -8.65 13.06
C ILE A 137 10.42 -8.71 13.37
N GLY A 138 10.95 -7.83 14.20
CA GLY A 138 12.37 -7.73 14.55
C GLY A 138 12.85 -6.28 14.68
N SER A 139 14.15 -6.09 14.81
CA SER A 139 14.78 -4.79 15.03
C SER A 139 15.19 -4.12 13.71
N ARG A 140 14.95 -2.82 13.60
CA ARG A 140 15.44 -1.97 12.49
C ARG A 140 16.97 -1.87 12.47
N VAL A 141 17.60 -1.95 13.65
CA VAL A 141 19.06 -1.92 13.78
C VAL A 141 19.67 -3.27 13.38
N ASN A 142 18.93 -4.36 13.53
CA ASN A 142 19.37 -5.70 13.14
C ASN A 142 18.36 -6.32 12.15
N GLU A 143 18.43 -5.89 10.90
CA GLU A 143 17.54 -6.30 9.82
C GLU A 143 17.51 -7.82 9.57
N LYS A 144 18.57 -8.56 9.99
CA LYS A 144 18.56 -10.03 9.92
C LYS A 144 17.44 -10.64 10.74
N THR A 145 17.04 -10.00 11.85
CA THR A 145 15.90 -10.44 12.66
C THR A 145 14.59 -10.27 11.93
N VAL A 146 14.44 -9.15 11.20
CA VAL A 146 13.28 -8.87 10.35
C VAL A 146 13.20 -9.90 9.22
N ALA A 147 14.29 -10.11 8.49
CA ALA A 147 14.36 -11.09 7.41
C ALA A 147 14.00 -12.50 7.89
N ARG A 148 14.45 -12.87 9.10
CA ARG A 148 14.18 -14.18 9.72
C ARG A 148 12.69 -14.40 10.02
N ASN A 149 12.02 -13.36 10.54
CA ASN A 149 10.65 -13.48 11.04
C ASN A 149 9.58 -13.17 10.01
N LEU A 150 9.92 -12.56 8.88
CA LEU A 150 9.00 -11.99 7.90
C LEU A 150 7.88 -12.97 7.52
N TYR A 151 8.23 -14.15 7.03
CA TYR A 151 7.22 -15.13 6.61
C TYR A 151 6.45 -15.76 7.77
N LYS A 152 7.08 -15.84 8.95
CA LYS A 152 6.40 -16.34 10.16
C LYS A 152 5.27 -15.38 10.55
N VAL A 153 5.57 -14.09 10.61
CA VAL A 153 4.60 -13.04 10.99
C VAL A 153 3.43 -12.98 10.01
N LEU A 154 3.70 -13.01 8.69
CA LEU A 154 2.63 -13.02 7.68
C LEU A 154 1.67 -14.21 7.84
N ARG A 155 2.18 -15.38 8.22
CA ARG A 155 1.34 -16.56 8.48
C ARG A 155 0.54 -16.46 9.76
N GLU A 156 1.15 -15.92 10.80
CA GLU A 156 0.45 -15.73 12.05
C GLU A 156 -0.79 -14.83 11.87
N PHE A 157 -0.75 -13.89 10.92
CA PHE A 157 -1.93 -13.10 10.55
C PHE A 157 -2.98 -13.90 9.77
N ASP A 158 -2.57 -14.87 8.94
CA ASP A 158 -3.51 -15.77 8.29
C ASP A 158 -4.26 -16.66 9.29
N GLU A 159 -3.60 -17.05 10.40
CA GLU A 159 -4.19 -17.82 11.49
C GLU A 159 -5.10 -16.94 12.36
N GLU A 160 -4.79 -15.66 12.49
CA GLU A 160 -5.60 -14.67 13.22
C GLU A 160 -6.83 -14.22 12.44
N GLU A 161 -6.91 -14.51 11.13
CA GLU A 161 -8.02 -14.10 10.25
C GLU A 161 -8.29 -12.58 10.33
N VAL A 162 -7.23 -11.78 10.18
CA VAL A 162 -7.35 -10.32 10.09
C VAL A 162 -7.85 -9.91 8.70
N ASP A 163 -8.55 -8.77 8.63
CA ASP A 163 -9.05 -8.20 7.37
C ASP A 163 -7.98 -7.36 6.66
N TYR A 164 -7.24 -6.57 7.45
CA TYR A 164 -6.18 -5.67 6.97
C TYR A 164 -4.89 -5.89 7.73
N ILE A 165 -3.75 -5.71 7.06
CA ILE A 165 -2.42 -5.71 7.66
C ILE A 165 -1.71 -4.41 7.28
N TYR A 166 -1.27 -3.64 8.26
CA TYR A 166 -0.43 -2.47 8.07
C TYR A 166 0.98 -2.78 8.51
N SER A 167 1.97 -2.49 7.66
CA SER A 167 3.38 -2.70 7.94
C SER A 167 4.14 -1.39 7.88
N GLU A 168 5.04 -1.17 8.82
CA GLU A 168 6.08 -0.16 8.66
C GLU A 168 6.98 -0.53 7.48
N ALA A 169 7.51 0.48 6.76
CA ALA A 169 8.58 0.29 5.79
C ALA A 169 9.94 0.13 6.49
N PHE A 170 10.89 -0.50 5.81
CA PHE A 170 12.27 -0.69 6.25
C PHE A 170 13.23 -0.04 5.26
N PRO A 171 14.46 0.34 5.68
CA PRO A 171 15.46 0.90 4.77
C PRO A 171 15.75 -0.04 3.59
N GLU A 172 15.87 0.49 2.40
CA GLU A 172 16.19 -0.28 1.18
C GLU A 172 17.71 -0.37 0.95
N ALA A 173 18.48 -0.63 2.01
CA ALA A 173 19.93 -0.83 1.95
C ALA A 173 20.27 -2.22 2.44
N GLY A 174 21.35 -2.81 1.93
CA GLY A 174 21.80 -4.11 2.36
C GLY A 174 20.73 -5.20 2.26
N ILE A 175 20.47 -5.92 3.35
CA ILE A 175 19.44 -6.96 3.42
C ILE A 175 18.02 -6.36 3.42
N GLY A 176 17.86 -5.08 3.76
CA GLY A 176 16.61 -4.35 3.74
C GLY A 176 15.98 -4.31 2.34
N THR A 177 16.79 -4.24 1.28
CA THR A 177 16.32 -4.38 -0.11
C THR A 177 15.57 -5.71 -0.33
N ALA A 178 16.07 -6.81 0.23
CA ALA A 178 15.39 -8.10 0.13
C ALA A 178 14.10 -8.14 0.97
N ILE A 179 14.10 -7.53 2.16
CA ILE A 179 12.94 -7.41 3.04
C ILE A 179 11.83 -6.63 2.33
N MET A 180 12.14 -5.42 1.84
CA MET A 180 11.16 -4.56 1.18
C MET A 180 10.63 -5.16 -0.13
N ASN A 181 11.49 -5.83 -0.91
CA ASN A 181 11.02 -6.57 -2.08
C ASN A 181 10.00 -7.67 -1.73
N ARG A 182 10.12 -8.31 -0.55
CA ARG A 182 9.18 -9.32 -0.08
C ARG A 182 7.90 -8.72 0.50
N LEU A 183 8.03 -7.70 1.32
CA LEU A 183 6.89 -6.95 1.84
C LEU A 183 6.07 -6.33 0.71
N GLY A 184 6.74 -5.69 -0.27
CA GLY A 184 6.08 -5.11 -1.44
C GLY A 184 5.27 -6.14 -2.22
N LYS A 185 5.86 -7.32 -2.49
CA LYS A 185 5.13 -8.42 -3.16
C LYS A 185 3.98 -8.97 -2.33
N ALA A 186 4.13 -9.07 -1.01
CA ALA A 186 3.06 -9.49 -0.11
C ALA A 186 1.91 -8.49 -0.10
N ALA A 187 2.23 -7.19 -0.08
CA ALA A 187 1.28 -6.09 -0.14
C ALA A 187 0.70 -5.85 -1.55
N GLY A 188 1.19 -6.55 -2.59
CA GLY A 188 0.84 -6.23 -3.99
C GLY A 188 1.23 -4.81 -4.35
N HIS A 189 2.32 -4.33 -3.77
CA HIS A 189 2.90 -3.00 -3.93
C HIS A 189 1.99 -1.84 -3.47
N HIS A 190 1.02 -2.13 -2.60
CA HIS A 190 0.22 -1.10 -1.95
C HIS A 190 1.08 -0.39 -0.90
N VAL A 191 1.56 0.80 -1.24
CA VAL A 191 2.36 1.67 -0.38
C VAL A 191 1.63 2.99 -0.17
N LEU A 192 1.46 3.40 1.10
CA LEU A 192 0.95 4.70 1.49
C LEU A 192 2.06 5.53 2.10
N GLN A 193 2.14 6.79 1.73
CA GLN A 193 3.08 7.73 2.36
C GLN A 193 2.49 8.25 3.67
N ALA A 194 3.22 8.07 4.76
CA ALA A 194 2.80 8.51 6.09
C ALA A 194 2.49 10.02 6.13
N SER A 195 3.28 10.82 5.40
CA SER A 195 3.09 12.26 5.29
C SER A 195 1.76 12.66 4.63
N GLU A 196 1.22 11.83 3.75
CA GLU A 196 -0.07 12.09 3.11
C GLU A 196 -1.22 11.83 4.07
N ILE A 197 -1.10 10.79 4.91
CA ILE A 197 -2.10 10.44 5.92
C ILE A 197 -2.16 11.51 7.01
N THR A 198 -1.01 11.96 7.49
CA THR A 198 -0.96 13.01 8.52
C THR A 198 -1.43 14.36 8.00
N LYS A 199 -1.19 14.69 6.73
CA LYS A 199 -1.72 15.90 6.11
C LYS A 199 -3.24 15.91 5.97
N LEU A 200 -3.87 14.76 5.75
CA LEU A 200 -5.34 14.67 5.70
C LEU A 200 -5.98 15.07 7.03
N GLN A 201 -5.31 14.93 8.16
CA GLN A 201 -5.82 15.34 9.48
C GLN A 201 -5.97 16.84 9.64
N ASP A 202 -5.21 17.63 8.89
CA ASP A 202 -5.29 19.09 8.94
C ASP A 202 -6.57 19.59 8.25
N TYR A 203 -7.20 18.74 7.43
CA TYR A 203 -8.42 19.08 6.71
C TYR A 203 -9.66 18.52 7.44
N ARG A 204 -10.72 19.31 7.46
CA ARG A 204 -12.07 18.91 7.91
C ARG A 204 -13.03 18.76 6.77
N ARG A 205 -12.73 19.40 5.65
CA ARG A 205 -13.58 19.47 4.48
C ARG A 205 -12.83 19.02 3.23
N ILE A 206 -13.49 18.21 2.39
CA ILE A 206 -12.96 17.73 1.10
C ILE A 206 -13.95 18.12 0.01
N VAL A 207 -13.50 18.93 -0.93
CA VAL A 207 -14.32 19.45 -2.02
C VAL A 207 -13.84 18.86 -3.35
N PHE A 208 -14.67 18.04 -3.98
CA PHE A 208 -14.42 17.57 -5.34
C PHE A 208 -14.95 18.60 -6.34
N VAL A 209 -14.10 19.03 -7.26
CA VAL A 209 -14.45 20.06 -8.24
C VAL A 209 -14.43 19.49 -9.66
N SER A 210 -15.49 19.73 -10.41
CA SER A 210 -15.58 19.47 -11.85
C SER A 210 -16.29 20.61 -12.57
N ASN A 211 -16.37 20.57 -13.91
CA ASN A 211 -16.97 21.70 -14.65
C ASN A 211 -18.40 22.03 -14.18
N SER A 212 -19.30 21.05 -14.17
CA SER A 212 -20.73 21.25 -13.87
C SER A 212 -21.20 20.58 -12.58
N ALA A 213 -20.35 19.84 -11.88
CA ALA A 213 -20.69 19.05 -10.68
C ALA A 213 -21.88 18.06 -10.83
N ASN A 214 -22.26 17.66 -12.04
CA ASN A 214 -23.38 16.76 -12.25
C ASN A 214 -22.98 15.30 -12.56
N CYS A 215 -21.66 14.98 -12.63
CA CYS A 215 -21.18 13.63 -12.93
C CYS A 215 -19.96 13.24 -12.09
N ARG A 216 -18.74 13.64 -12.48
CA ARG A 216 -17.49 13.12 -11.89
C ARG A 216 -17.29 13.52 -10.43
N ALA A 217 -17.43 14.80 -10.11
CA ALA A 217 -17.23 15.28 -8.75
C ALA A 217 -18.22 14.64 -7.75
N PRO A 218 -19.55 14.56 -8.02
CA PRO A 218 -20.47 13.91 -7.11
C PRO A 218 -20.25 12.39 -6.99
N ILE A 219 -19.83 11.71 -8.06
CA ILE A 219 -19.45 10.28 -7.97
C ILE A 219 -18.27 10.13 -7.01
N ALA A 220 -17.20 10.91 -7.18
CA ALA A 220 -16.04 10.86 -6.34
C ALA A 220 -16.37 11.17 -4.87
N ALA A 221 -17.13 12.23 -4.63
CA ALA A 221 -17.58 12.62 -3.31
C ALA A 221 -18.43 11.54 -2.63
N ALA A 222 -19.39 10.97 -3.35
CA ALA A 222 -20.28 9.94 -2.83
C ALA A 222 -19.54 8.63 -2.49
N ILE A 223 -18.61 8.21 -3.34
CA ILE A 223 -17.76 7.03 -3.09
C ILE A 223 -16.85 7.27 -1.90
N LEU A 224 -16.20 8.45 -1.81
CA LEU A 224 -15.31 8.78 -0.69
C LEU A 224 -16.09 8.84 0.62
N LYS A 225 -17.26 9.50 0.65
CA LYS A 225 -18.11 9.61 1.84
C LYS A 225 -18.57 8.26 2.36
N LYS A 226 -18.68 7.24 1.49
CA LYS A 226 -19.00 5.87 1.90
C LYS A 226 -17.83 5.16 2.55
N GLN A 227 -16.60 5.63 2.29
CA GLN A 227 -15.42 5.05 2.92
C GLN A 227 -15.38 5.41 4.41
N PRO A 228 -15.15 4.43 5.24
CA PRO A 228 -15.22 4.61 6.69
C PRO A 228 -14.28 5.70 7.23
N LEU A 229 -13.07 5.80 6.68
CA LEU A 229 -12.05 6.78 7.07
C LEU A 229 -12.53 8.24 6.89
N PHE A 230 -13.50 8.47 6.01
CA PHE A 230 -13.94 9.81 5.61
C PHE A 230 -15.34 10.20 6.14
N GLN A 231 -15.93 9.39 7.02
CA GLN A 231 -17.26 9.68 7.57
C GLN A 231 -17.31 10.94 8.45
N GLU A 232 -16.20 11.31 9.06
CA GLU A 232 -16.10 12.52 9.89
C GLU A 232 -15.76 13.78 9.08
N TYR A 233 -15.40 13.62 7.80
CA TYR A 233 -15.10 14.73 6.91
C TYR A 233 -16.39 15.26 6.26
N GLU A 234 -16.46 16.58 6.11
CA GLU A 234 -17.46 17.18 5.23
C GLU A 234 -17.02 16.98 3.78
N VAL A 235 -17.59 15.98 3.10
CA VAL A 235 -17.27 15.69 1.70
C VAL A 235 -18.38 16.21 0.79
N CYS A 236 -18.02 17.07 -0.17
CA CYS A 236 -18.97 17.66 -1.09
C CYS A 236 -18.43 17.76 -2.53
N ALA A 237 -19.33 18.06 -3.47
CA ALA A 237 -19.02 18.28 -4.88
C ALA A 237 -19.41 19.70 -5.31
N ARG A 238 -18.55 20.32 -6.13
CA ARG A 238 -18.77 21.67 -6.65
C ARG A 238 -18.46 21.75 -8.14
N GLY A 239 -19.17 22.68 -8.82
CA GLY A 239 -18.97 22.99 -10.23
C GLY A 239 -18.29 24.32 -10.45
N LEU A 240 -17.33 24.37 -11.39
CA LEU A 240 -16.73 25.62 -11.82
C LEU A 240 -17.74 26.52 -12.56
N VAL A 241 -18.65 25.89 -13.31
CA VAL A 241 -19.68 26.56 -14.10
C VAL A 241 -21.02 25.89 -13.80
N VAL A 242 -21.78 26.48 -12.88
CA VAL A 242 -23.16 26.07 -12.56
C VAL A 242 -24.04 27.29 -12.73
N LEU A 243 -24.79 27.36 -13.84
CA LEU A 243 -25.66 28.48 -14.14
C LEU A 243 -26.99 28.42 -13.38
N PHE A 244 -27.45 27.20 -13.11
CA PHE A 244 -28.62 26.88 -12.31
C PHE A 244 -28.50 25.48 -11.72
N PRO A 245 -29.17 25.18 -10.61
CA PRO A 245 -29.14 23.84 -10.02
C PRO A 245 -29.66 22.79 -11.01
N GLU A 246 -28.89 21.73 -11.21
CA GLU A 246 -29.23 20.59 -12.05
C GLU A 246 -29.18 19.30 -11.22
N PRO A 247 -30.01 18.31 -11.54
CA PRO A 247 -29.90 16.98 -10.93
C PRO A 247 -28.65 16.26 -11.40
N LEU A 248 -28.35 15.14 -10.74
CA LEU A 248 -27.26 14.25 -11.13
C LEU A 248 -27.48 13.72 -12.56
N ASN A 249 -26.40 13.57 -13.31
CA ASN A 249 -26.44 12.93 -14.63
C ASN A 249 -26.98 11.49 -14.49
N PRO A 250 -27.94 11.04 -15.35
CA PRO A 250 -28.52 9.71 -15.21
C PRO A 250 -27.54 8.54 -15.19
N ARG A 251 -26.43 8.64 -15.92
CA ARG A 251 -25.36 7.61 -15.87
C ARG A 251 -24.61 7.60 -14.55
N ALA A 252 -24.43 8.76 -13.93
CA ALA A 252 -23.81 8.86 -12.61
C ALA A 252 -24.75 8.30 -11.53
N GLU A 253 -26.04 8.59 -11.63
CA GLU A 253 -27.08 8.04 -10.74
C GLU A 253 -27.14 6.51 -10.84
N GLU A 254 -27.17 5.95 -12.06
CA GLU A 254 -27.14 4.51 -12.29
C GLU A 254 -25.88 3.85 -11.70
N LEU A 255 -24.71 4.49 -11.85
CA LEU A 255 -23.46 3.98 -11.31
C LEU A 255 -23.51 3.96 -9.78
N LEU A 256 -23.94 5.05 -9.14
CA LEU A 256 -24.03 5.15 -7.69
C LEU A 256 -25.06 4.18 -7.11
N ALA A 257 -26.19 3.99 -7.79
CA ALA A 257 -27.20 3.00 -7.41
C ALA A 257 -26.64 1.56 -7.42
N ARG A 258 -25.80 1.20 -8.39
CA ARG A 258 -25.11 -0.11 -8.43
C ARG A 258 -24.18 -0.30 -7.23
N HIS A 259 -23.67 0.77 -6.66
CA HIS A 259 -22.86 0.77 -5.44
C HIS A 259 -23.65 0.97 -4.15
N HIS A 260 -24.99 0.89 -4.22
CA HIS A 260 -25.90 1.11 -3.10
C HIS A 260 -25.70 2.48 -2.42
N ILE A 261 -25.54 3.52 -3.24
CA ILE A 261 -25.42 4.91 -2.79
C ILE A 261 -26.66 5.66 -3.26
N GLU A 262 -27.41 6.17 -2.30
CA GLU A 262 -28.59 7.00 -2.55
C GLU A 262 -28.17 8.41 -2.97
N THR A 263 -28.87 8.95 -3.97
CA THR A 263 -28.60 10.26 -4.57
C THR A 263 -29.82 11.18 -4.57
N GLU A 264 -30.85 10.79 -3.83
CA GLU A 264 -32.12 11.51 -3.80
C GLU A 264 -31.93 12.95 -3.30
N GLY A 265 -32.47 13.92 -4.05
CA GLY A 265 -32.32 15.33 -3.69
C GLY A 265 -31.01 15.99 -4.02
N TYR A 266 -30.10 15.32 -4.76
CA TYR A 266 -28.87 15.96 -5.20
C TYR A 266 -29.14 17.08 -6.24
N GLU A 267 -28.55 18.24 -5.98
CA GLU A 267 -28.50 19.37 -6.89
C GLU A 267 -27.07 19.89 -7.03
N THR A 268 -26.71 20.34 -8.22
CA THR A 268 -25.39 20.93 -8.48
C THR A 268 -25.25 22.28 -7.78
N VAL A 269 -24.08 22.49 -7.18
CA VAL A 269 -23.72 23.74 -6.47
C VAL A 269 -22.44 24.32 -7.08
N ALA A 270 -22.42 25.63 -7.30
CA ALA A 270 -21.26 26.32 -7.80
C ALA A 270 -20.15 26.36 -6.71
N LEU A 271 -18.89 26.31 -7.14
CA LEU A 271 -17.74 26.56 -6.28
C LEU A 271 -17.70 28.05 -5.93
N SER A 272 -17.61 28.37 -4.65
CA SER A 272 -17.47 29.74 -4.15
C SER A 272 -16.10 29.96 -3.51
N GLU A 273 -15.69 31.24 -3.36
CA GLU A 273 -14.44 31.60 -2.68
C GLU A 273 -14.43 31.22 -1.20
N GLU A 274 -15.59 31.15 -0.57
CA GLU A 274 -15.77 30.77 0.84
C GLU A 274 -15.39 29.30 1.11
N GLU A 275 -15.26 28.48 0.06
CA GLU A 275 -14.91 27.07 0.17
C GLU A 275 -13.39 26.82 0.22
N PHE A 276 -12.58 27.87 0.04
CA PHE A 276 -11.11 27.79 0.13
C PHE A 276 -10.63 28.17 1.54
N GLY A 277 -10.93 27.34 2.54
CA GLY A 277 -10.41 27.46 3.90
C GLY A 277 -9.07 26.72 4.09
N GLU A 278 -8.31 27.08 5.12
CA GLU A 278 -7.05 26.39 5.47
C GLU A 278 -7.29 24.91 5.82
N ASP A 279 -8.48 24.57 6.28
CA ASP A 279 -8.91 23.22 6.62
C ASP A 279 -9.67 22.50 5.49
N THR A 280 -9.64 23.03 4.27
CA THR A 280 -10.33 22.49 3.11
C THR A 280 -9.36 21.95 2.06
N LEU A 281 -9.49 20.64 1.76
CA LEU A 281 -8.80 20.00 0.66
C LEU A 281 -9.66 20.07 -0.61
N VAL A 282 -9.16 20.72 -1.66
CA VAL A 282 -9.85 20.82 -2.95
C VAL A 282 -9.22 19.86 -3.94
N LEU A 283 -10.03 18.95 -4.49
CA LEU A 283 -9.63 17.93 -5.44
C LEU A 283 -10.29 18.15 -6.82
N ALA A 284 -9.49 18.41 -7.84
CA ALA A 284 -9.99 18.66 -9.19
C ALA A 284 -10.26 17.34 -9.93
N CYS A 285 -11.52 17.11 -10.31
CA CYS A 285 -11.97 16.01 -11.16
C CYS A 285 -12.01 16.42 -12.65
N LEU A 286 -10.97 17.11 -13.13
CA LEU A 286 -10.88 17.60 -14.50
C LEU A 286 -10.13 16.61 -15.38
N LEU A 287 -10.53 16.49 -16.65
CA LEU A 287 -9.84 15.60 -17.62
C LEU A 287 -8.45 16.11 -18.02
N TYR A 288 -8.20 17.43 -17.83
CA TYR A 288 -6.94 18.08 -18.20
C TYR A 288 -6.47 18.93 -17.04
N THR A 289 -5.47 18.43 -16.33
CA THR A 289 -4.70 19.21 -15.33
C THR A 289 -3.39 19.77 -15.90
N SER A 290 -3.10 19.45 -17.17
CA SER A 290 -1.92 19.94 -17.89
C SER A 290 -2.30 20.21 -19.34
N PRO A 291 -1.94 21.34 -19.96
CA PRO A 291 -2.10 21.55 -21.37
C PRO A 291 -1.32 20.46 -22.13
N SER A 292 -2.01 19.75 -23.02
CA SER A 292 -1.35 18.81 -23.91
C SER A 292 -0.39 19.61 -24.84
N PRO A 293 0.82 19.10 -25.15
CA PRO A 293 1.69 19.74 -26.15
C PRO A 293 1.05 19.84 -27.55
N ARG A 294 -0.15 19.27 -27.75
CA ARG A 294 -0.90 19.36 -29.01
C ARG A 294 -1.93 20.50 -29.03
N ASP A 295 -2.11 21.19 -27.90
CA ASP A 295 -3.06 22.31 -27.76
C ASP A 295 -2.35 23.67 -27.80
N CYS A 296 -1.06 23.69 -28.19
CA CYS A 296 -0.29 24.89 -28.47
C CYS A 296 -0.14 25.13 -29.96
#